data_33d336742d4be6e644c07278a998bcfb
#
_entry.id   33d336742d4be6e644c07278a998bcfb
#
_cell.length_a   1.000
_cell.length_b   1.000
_cell.length_c   1.000
_cell.angle_alpha   90.00
_cell.angle_beta   90.00
_cell.angle_gamma   90.00
#
_symmetry.space_group_name_H-M   'P 1'
#
loop_
_entity.id
_entity.type
_entity.pdbx_description
1 polymer ?
#
loop_
_entity_poly.entity_id
_entity_poly.type
_entity_poly.pdbx_seq_one_letter_code
_entity_poly.pdbx_strand_id
1 'polypeptide(L)'
;MRAIFALLVPAMLAGCSSYRADPDQVRSVPVERLLAYQKPLAEAGQLVVNRDFGFLGGGCYVAVLLDRQVAARIGVGEVATFQVPPGERVIGIAADRDDPTLCGKGLLWRELVVPVAAGESRQLRIVSENRGGFAIRVDQP
;
A
#
# COMPACT_ATOMS: atom_id res chain seq x y z
N MET A 1 20.76 51.80 21.99
CA MET A 1 19.77 50.68 22.09
C MET A 1 19.75 49.97 20.73
N ARG A 2 20.39 48.81 20.68
CA ARG A 2 20.42 47.99 19.44
C ARG A 2 19.38 46.88 19.62
N ALA A 3 18.28 46.97 18.88
CA ALA A 3 17.28 45.92 18.83
C ALA A 3 17.80 44.79 17.96
N ILE A 4 18.09 43.63 18.55
CA ILE A 4 18.41 42.40 17.83
C ILE A 4 17.09 41.76 17.46
N PHE A 5 16.72 41.87 16.18
CA PHE A 5 15.62 41.08 15.63
C PHE A 5 16.11 39.63 15.45
N ALA A 6 15.73 38.77 16.37
CA ALA A 6 15.89 37.32 16.20
C ALA A 6 14.89 36.84 15.15
N LEU A 7 15.37 36.57 13.94
CA LEU A 7 14.62 35.85 12.91
C LEU A 7 14.39 34.40 13.40
N LEU A 8 13.21 34.14 13.91
CA LEU A 8 12.74 32.76 14.08
C LEU A 8 12.47 32.17 12.68
N VAL A 9 13.40 31.37 12.19
CA VAL A 9 13.18 30.52 11.02
C VAL A 9 12.32 29.35 11.49
N PRO A 10 11.07 29.19 11.03
CA PRO A 10 10.30 27.99 11.32
C PRO A 10 10.99 26.83 10.60
N ALA A 11 11.58 25.90 11.36
CA ALA A 11 12.03 24.64 10.84
C ALA A 11 10.79 23.88 10.34
N MET A 12 10.54 23.92 9.03
CA MET A 12 9.57 23.05 8.40
C MET A 12 10.11 21.64 8.54
N LEU A 13 9.56 20.88 9.48
CA LEU A 13 9.70 19.44 9.57
C LEU A 13 8.96 18.87 8.36
N ALA A 14 9.65 18.81 7.22
CA ALA A 14 9.20 18.06 6.07
C ALA A 14 9.15 16.59 6.49
N GLY A 15 7.95 16.13 6.86
CA GLY A 15 7.73 14.77 7.26
C GLY A 15 7.98 13.83 6.09
N CYS A 16 8.63 12.66 6.35
CA CYS A 16 8.87 11.61 5.35
C CYS A 16 7.60 10.78 5.06
N SER A 17 6.44 11.42 4.96
CA SER A 17 5.20 10.76 4.59
C SER A 17 5.20 10.38 3.11
N SER A 18 4.56 9.25 2.78
CA SER A 18 4.34 8.87 1.40
C SER A 18 3.32 9.79 0.74
N TYR A 19 3.31 9.79 -0.58
CA TYR A 19 2.37 10.56 -1.37
C TYR A 19 1.80 9.72 -2.51
N ARG A 20 0.59 10.08 -2.96
CA ARG A 20 -0.07 9.40 -4.05
C ARG A 20 0.72 9.58 -5.35
N ALA A 21 0.93 8.49 -6.08
CA ALA A 21 1.50 8.54 -7.41
C ALA A 21 0.55 9.28 -8.37
N ASP A 22 1.10 10.11 -9.26
CA ASP A 22 0.34 10.62 -10.36
C ASP A 22 -0.11 9.47 -11.29
N PRO A 23 -1.30 9.54 -11.90
CA PRO A 23 -1.82 8.43 -12.71
C PRO A 23 -0.90 7.95 -13.83
N ASP A 24 -0.11 8.85 -14.41
CA ASP A 24 0.87 8.55 -15.47
C ASP A 24 2.16 7.89 -14.96
N GLN A 25 2.38 7.91 -13.65
CA GLN A 25 3.53 7.30 -12.99
C GLN A 25 3.22 5.94 -12.36
N VAL A 26 1.94 5.59 -12.24
CA VAL A 26 1.53 4.30 -11.69
C VAL A 26 1.86 3.18 -12.66
N ARG A 27 2.47 2.11 -12.15
CA ARG A 27 2.81 0.91 -12.92
C ARG A 27 2.08 -0.29 -12.37
N SER A 28 1.63 -1.17 -13.25
CA SER A 28 1.08 -2.45 -12.82
C SER A 28 2.16 -3.34 -12.22
N VAL A 29 1.80 -4.08 -11.17
CA VAL A 29 2.66 -5.15 -10.65
C VAL A 29 2.89 -6.17 -11.77
N PRO A 30 4.15 -6.55 -12.08
CA PRO A 30 4.45 -7.58 -13.06
C PRO A 30 3.80 -8.93 -12.70
N VAL A 31 3.46 -9.70 -13.73
CA VAL A 31 2.69 -10.95 -13.57
C VAL A 31 3.40 -11.97 -12.66
N GLU A 32 4.71 -12.01 -12.66
CA GLU A 32 5.50 -12.91 -11.80
C GLU A 32 5.40 -12.58 -10.31
N ARG A 33 4.89 -11.40 -9.97
CA ARG A 33 4.62 -10.98 -8.57
C ARG A 33 3.14 -10.94 -8.23
N LEU A 34 2.25 -11.32 -9.16
CA LEU A 34 0.83 -11.53 -8.92
C LEU A 34 0.57 -13.02 -8.65
N LEU A 35 0.36 -13.37 -7.39
CA LEU A 35 0.43 -14.76 -6.92
C LEU A 35 -0.93 -15.43 -6.77
N ALA A 36 -2.00 -14.67 -6.59
CA ALA A 36 -3.35 -15.19 -6.38
C ALA A 36 -4.42 -14.17 -6.78
N TYR A 37 -5.67 -14.62 -6.86
CA TYR A 37 -6.86 -13.80 -7.14
C TYR A 37 -6.83 -13.08 -8.50
N GLN A 38 -6.19 -13.70 -9.49
CA GLN A 38 -6.09 -13.15 -10.85
C GLN A 38 -7.11 -13.73 -11.83
N LYS A 39 -7.71 -14.88 -11.49
CA LYS A 39 -8.67 -15.55 -12.37
C LYS A 39 -10.01 -14.84 -12.36
N PRO A 40 -10.66 -14.67 -13.53
CA PRO A 40 -12.03 -14.18 -13.58
C PRO A 40 -12.97 -15.07 -12.76
N LEU A 41 -13.89 -14.44 -12.05
CA LEU A 41 -14.94 -15.10 -11.27
C LEU A 41 -16.30 -14.56 -11.73
N ALA A 42 -17.32 -15.41 -11.78
CA ALA A 42 -18.69 -14.95 -11.90
C ALA A 42 -19.05 -14.09 -10.68
N GLU A 43 -19.68 -12.95 -10.93
CA GLU A 43 -20.09 -12.01 -9.87
C GLU A 43 -18.95 -11.50 -8.97
N ALA A 44 -17.71 -11.52 -9.46
CA ALA A 44 -16.58 -11.03 -8.70
C ALA A 44 -16.72 -9.56 -8.31
N GLY A 45 -16.27 -9.24 -7.12
CA GLY A 45 -15.86 -7.88 -6.77
C GLY A 45 -14.38 -7.69 -7.12
N GLN A 46 -13.95 -6.45 -7.15
CA GLN A 46 -12.56 -6.09 -7.38
C GLN A 46 -11.98 -5.32 -6.21
N LEU A 47 -10.76 -5.67 -5.86
CA LEU A 47 -9.93 -4.90 -4.93
C LEU A 47 -8.72 -4.37 -5.71
N VAL A 48 -8.58 -3.05 -5.73
CA VAL A 48 -7.48 -2.36 -6.40
C VAL A 48 -6.58 -1.76 -5.32
N VAL A 49 -5.35 -2.24 -5.23
CA VAL A 49 -4.39 -1.82 -4.21
C VAL A 49 -3.28 -1.01 -4.88
N ASN A 50 -3.17 0.25 -4.49
CA ASN A 50 -2.11 1.15 -4.92
C ASN A 50 -1.09 1.32 -3.79
N ARG A 51 0.19 1.26 -4.10
CA ARG A 51 1.24 1.62 -3.15
C ARG A 51 1.79 3.00 -3.50
N ASP A 52 1.71 3.90 -2.53
CA ASP A 52 2.23 5.27 -2.65
C ASP A 52 3.74 5.31 -2.94
N PHE A 53 4.19 6.43 -3.48
CA PHE A 53 5.60 6.79 -3.49
C PHE A 53 6.05 7.23 -2.09
N GLY A 54 7.30 6.97 -1.75
CA GLY A 54 7.91 7.38 -0.50
C GLY A 54 9.26 6.73 -0.30
N PHE A 55 10.03 7.25 0.63
CA PHE A 55 11.39 6.75 0.90
C PHE A 55 11.38 5.54 1.84
N LEU A 56 10.40 5.48 2.76
CA LEU A 56 10.35 4.41 3.74
C LEU A 56 10.10 3.06 3.04
N GLY A 57 11.05 2.14 3.19
CA GLY A 57 10.97 0.81 2.60
C GLY A 57 10.96 0.80 1.07
N GLY A 58 11.42 1.87 0.41
CA GLY A 58 11.34 2.02 -1.05
C GLY A 58 12.05 0.94 -1.85
N GLY A 59 13.09 0.32 -1.29
CA GLY A 59 13.81 -0.80 -1.90
C GLY A 59 13.20 -2.18 -1.62
N CYS A 60 12.14 -2.27 -0.80
CA CYS A 60 11.48 -3.52 -0.45
C CYS A 60 10.12 -3.64 -1.11
N TYR A 61 9.76 -4.84 -1.57
CA TYR A 61 8.38 -5.16 -1.83
C TYR A 61 7.61 -5.31 -0.51
N VAL A 62 6.32 -5.04 -0.57
CA VAL A 62 5.37 -5.33 0.51
C VAL A 62 4.49 -6.48 0.04
N ALA A 63 4.30 -7.48 0.88
CA ALA A 63 3.34 -8.54 0.60
C ALA A 63 1.93 -8.02 0.82
N VAL A 64 1.07 -8.19 -0.18
CA VAL A 64 -0.37 -7.95 -0.07
C VAL A 64 -1.05 -9.29 0.15
N LEU A 65 -1.85 -9.39 1.21
CA LEU A 65 -2.57 -10.60 1.57
C LEU A 65 -4.07 -10.38 1.41
N LEU A 66 -4.74 -11.37 0.85
CA LEU A 66 -6.19 -11.45 0.78
C LEU A 66 -6.66 -12.70 1.51
N ASP A 67 -7.54 -12.52 2.47
CA ASP A 67 -7.99 -13.61 3.36
C ASP A 67 -6.80 -14.41 3.90
N ARG A 68 -5.74 -13.70 4.28
CA ARG A 68 -4.46 -14.19 4.83
C ARG A 68 -3.60 -15.04 3.89
N GLN A 69 -3.92 -15.02 2.61
CA GLN A 69 -3.10 -15.62 1.56
C GLN A 69 -2.31 -14.53 0.83
N VAL A 70 -1.01 -14.72 0.61
CA VAL A 70 -0.20 -13.78 -0.17
C VAL A 70 -0.73 -13.75 -1.60
N ALA A 71 -1.21 -12.58 -2.02
CA ALA A 71 -1.82 -12.37 -3.32
C ALA A 71 -0.90 -11.61 -4.29
N ALA A 72 -0.01 -10.76 -3.77
CA ALA A 72 0.98 -10.06 -4.59
C ALA A 72 2.15 -9.58 -3.74
N ARG A 73 3.25 -9.25 -4.43
CA ARG A 73 4.41 -8.53 -3.89
C ARG A 73 4.48 -7.19 -4.61
N ILE A 74 4.15 -6.11 -3.92
CA ILE A 74 3.96 -4.79 -4.53
C ILE A 74 5.12 -3.84 -4.23
N GLY A 75 5.63 -3.21 -5.27
CA GLY A 75 6.66 -2.18 -5.19
C GLY A 75 6.08 -0.77 -5.07
N VAL A 76 6.95 0.19 -4.81
CA VAL A 76 6.60 1.61 -4.74
C VAL A 76 6.01 2.08 -6.07
N GLY A 77 4.90 2.82 -6.01
CA GLY A 77 4.21 3.36 -7.19
C GLY A 77 3.53 2.32 -8.07
N GLU A 78 3.33 1.12 -7.55
CA GLU A 78 2.67 0.04 -8.28
C GLU A 78 1.20 -0.12 -7.85
N VAL A 79 0.42 -0.73 -8.75
CA VAL A 79 -0.99 -1.09 -8.54
C VAL A 79 -1.19 -2.57 -8.86
N ALA A 80 -1.98 -3.23 -8.03
CA ALA A 80 -2.45 -4.60 -8.26
C ALA A 80 -3.97 -4.66 -8.16
N THR A 81 -4.60 -5.39 -9.07
CA THR A 81 -6.05 -5.63 -9.08
C THR A 81 -6.32 -7.10 -8.82
N PHE A 82 -7.27 -7.37 -7.95
CA PHE A 82 -7.64 -8.72 -7.54
C PHE A 82 -9.13 -8.98 -7.79
N GLN A 83 -9.45 -10.18 -8.27
CA GLN A 83 -10.81 -10.66 -8.42
C GLN A 83 -11.18 -11.47 -7.17
N VAL A 84 -12.18 -11.02 -6.44
CA VAL A 84 -12.56 -11.64 -5.15
C VAL A 84 -14.04 -12.02 -5.14
N PRO A 85 -14.41 -13.10 -4.43
CA PRO A 85 -15.80 -13.37 -4.16
C PRO A 85 -16.43 -12.20 -3.39
N PRO A 86 -17.69 -11.83 -3.67
CA PRO A 86 -18.37 -10.80 -2.91
C PRO A 86 -18.49 -11.18 -1.42
N GLY A 87 -18.59 -10.18 -0.57
CA GLY A 87 -18.67 -10.34 0.87
C GLY A 87 -17.57 -9.56 1.59
N GLU A 88 -17.41 -9.83 2.89
CA GLU A 88 -16.32 -9.24 3.66
C GLU A 88 -15.01 -9.95 3.35
N ARG A 89 -14.02 -9.15 2.95
CA ARG A 89 -12.66 -9.64 2.67
C ARG A 89 -11.68 -9.07 3.68
N VAL A 90 -10.77 -9.90 4.15
CA VAL A 90 -9.64 -9.45 4.98
C VAL A 90 -8.50 -9.10 4.05
N ILE A 91 -8.09 -7.82 4.06
CA ILE A 91 -6.92 -7.35 3.33
C ILE A 91 -5.81 -7.05 4.32
N GLY A 92 -4.62 -7.52 4.02
CA GLY A 92 -3.45 -7.27 4.84
C GLY A 92 -2.24 -6.84 4.04
N ILE A 93 -1.32 -6.23 4.75
CA ILE A 93 0.06 -6.02 4.28
C ILE A 93 1.03 -6.59 5.30
N ALA A 94 2.11 -7.16 4.80
CA ALA A 94 3.15 -7.74 5.62
C ALA A 94 4.54 -7.55 4.98
N ALA A 95 5.58 -7.81 5.77
CA ALA A 95 6.91 -7.96 5.21
C ALA A 95 6.92 -9.11 4.20
N ASP A 96 7.67 -8.91 3.10
CA ASP A 96 7.81 -9.92 2.05
C ASP A 96 8.71 -11.06 2.52
N ARG A 97 8.13 -12.14 3.01
CA ARG A 97 8.87 -13.29 3.59
C ARG A 97 9.67 -14.07 2.56
N ASP A 98 9.37 -13.92 1.27
CA ASP A 98 10.14 -14.56 0.20
C ASP A 98 11.41 -13.78 -0.14
N ASP A 99 11.58 -12.58 0.40
CA ASP A 99 12.80 -11.81 0.25
C ASP A 99 13.87 -12.29 1.23
N PRO A 100 15.04 -12.78 0.76
CA PRO A 100 16.10 -13.28 1.64
C PRO A 100 16.88 -12.17 2.35
N THR A 101 16.66 -10.90 1.99
CA THR A 101 17.33 -9.74 2.56
C THR A 101 16.64 -9.26 3.84
N LEU A 102 17.08 -8.12 4.37
CA LEU A 102 16.42 -7.46 5.49
C LEU A 102 14.95 -7.10 5.23
N CYS A 103 14.55 -6.97 3.97
CA CYS A 103 13.16 -6.73 3.59
C CYS A 103 12.23 -7.85 4.09
N GLY A 104 12.67 -9.11 4.05
CA GLY A 104 11.89 -10.25 4.53
C GLY A 104 11.86 -10.41 6.04
N LYS A 105 12.70 -9.70 6.79
CA LYS A 105 12.85 -9.82 8.26
C LYS A 105 12.03 -8.81 9.06
N GLY A 106 11.33 -7.91 8.39
CA GLY A 106 10.50 -6.91 9.05
C GLY A 106 9.32 -7.50 9.83
N LEU A 107 8.78 -6.72 10.75
CA LEU A 107 7.64 -7.10 11.59
C LEU A 107 6.32 -6.50 11.10
N LEU A 108 6.30 -5.97 9.88
CA LEU A 108 5.09 -5.36 9.32
C LEU A 108 3.97 -6.40 9.24
N TRP A 109 2.85 -6.07 9.87
CA TRP A 109 1.59 -6.78 9.76
C TRP A 109 0.45 -5.81 10.03
N ARG A 110 -0.40 -5.57 9.05
CA ARG A 110 -1.60 -4.74 9.18
C ARG A 110 -2.74 -5.40 8.42
N GLU A 111 -3.91 -5.44 9.00
CA GLU A 111 -5.11 -5.99 8.36
C GLU A 111 -6.28 -5.02 8.51
N LEU A 112 -7.18 -5.08 7.55
CA LEU A 112 -8.50 -4.47 7.65
C LEU A 112 -9.55 -5.33 6.94
N VAL A 113 -10.79 -5.20 7.35
CA VAL A 113 -11.94 -5.87 6.72
C VAL A 113 -12.59 -4.89 5.75
N VAL A 114 -12.80 -5.32 4.53
CA VAL A 114 -13.43 -4.52 3.47
C VAL A 114 -14.62 -5.28 2.89
N PRO A 115 -15.83 -4.74 2.99
CA PRO A 115 -16.97 -5.30 2.29
C PRO A 115 -16.87 -4.99 0.80
N VAL A 116 -17.07 -6.00 -0.04
CA VAL A 116 -17.06 -5.88 -1.50
C VAL A 116 -18.32 -6.52 -2.05
N ALA A 117 -19.11 -5.76 -2.79
CA ALA A 117 -20.29 -6.28 -3.48
C ALA A 117 -19.92 -6.87 -4.84
N ALA A 118 -20.76 -7.74 -5.38
CA ALA A 118 -20.63 -8.23 -6.75
C ALA A 118 -20.59 -7.06 -7.73
N GLY A 119 -19.60 -7.06 -8.63
CA GLY A 119 -19.39 -5.99 -9.61
C GLY A 119 -18.84 -4.68 -9.06
N GLU A 120 -18.64 -4.58 -7.74
CA GLU A 120 -18.05 -3.41 -7.10
C GLU A 120 -16.53 -3.42 -7.21
N SER A 121 -15.94 -2.24 -7.42
CA SER A 121 -14.49 -2.03 -7.32
C SER A 121 -14.18 -1.16 -6.11
N ARG A 122 -13.36 -1.67 -5.19
CA ARG A 122 -12.90 -0.95 -4.01
C ARG A 122 -11.43 -0.58 -4.17
N GLN A 123 -11.14 0.68 -3.94
CA GLN A 123 -9.78 1.22 -4.02
C GLN A 123 -9.14 1.25 -2.63
N LEU A 124 -7.91 0.77 -2.56
CA LEU A 124 -7.12 0.79 -1.33
C LEU A 124 -5.76 1.43 -1.61
N ARG A 125 -5.19 2.01 -0.57
CA ARG A 125 -3.84 2.58 -0.61
C ARG A 125 -2.96 2.00 0.48
N ILE A 126 -1.75 1.66 0.11
CA ILE A 126 -0.65 1.41 1.05
C ILE A 126 0.13 2.71 1.17
N VAL A 127 0.17 3.24 2.37
CA VAL A 127 0.81 4.50 2.73
C VAL A 127 1.89 4.26 3.77
N SER A 128 2.84 5.19 3.87
CA SER A 128 3.79 5.22 4.99
C SER A 128 3.75 6.59 5.64
N GLU A 129 3.80 6.59 6.95
CA GLU A 129 3.74 7.79 7.79
C GLU A 129 4.92 7.82 8.76
N ASN A 130 5.33 9.03 9.16
CA ASN A 130 6.53 9.21 10.00
C ASN A 130 6.47 8.49 11.34
N ARG A 131 5.28 8.35 11.94
CA ARG A 131 5.11 7.76 13.27
C ARG A 131 4.46 6.39 13.24
N GLY A 132 3.64 6.10 12.24
CA GLY A 132 2.87 4.87 12.15
C GLY A 132 3.51 3.79 11.27
N GLY A 133 4.56 4.13 10.52
CA GLY A 133 5.12 3.23 9.51
C GLY A 133 4.13 2.96 8.38
N PHE A 134 4.11 1.73 7.86
CA PHE A 134 3.17 1.34 6.83
C PHE A 134 1.76 1.11 7.35
N ALA A 135 0.79 1.53 6.57
CA ALA A 135 -0.62 1.24 6.78
C ALA A 135 -1.31 0.93 5.45
N ILE A 136 -2.40 0.20 5.51
CA ILE A 136 -3.32 0.01 4.39
C ILE A 136 -4.67 0.59 4.78
N ARG A 137 -5.30 1.31 3.86
CA ARG A 137 -6.59 1.95 4.10
C ARG A 137 -7.44 2.01 2.84
N VAL A 138 -8.75 2.08 3.02
CA VAL A 138 -9.69 2.33 1.92
C VAL A 138 -9.42 3.73 1.39
N ASP A 139 -9.25 3.81 0.08
CA ASP A 139 -9.11 5.08 -0.63
C ASP A 139 -10.51 5.60 -0.95
N GLN A 140 -10.88 6.72 -0.35
CA GLN A 140 -12.13 7.39 -0.64
C GLN A 140 -11.89 8.44 -1.74
N PRO A 141 -12.81 8.53 -2.71
CA PRO A 141 -12.71 9.52 -3.76
C PRO A 141 -12.83 10.94 -3.23
#